data_b3155d969a78a3acb730900c62fa307a
#
_entry.id   b3155d969a78a3acb730900c62fa307a
#
_cell.length_a   1.000
_cell.length_b   1.000
_cell.length_c   1.000
_cell.angle_alpha   90.00
_cell.angle_beta   90.00
_cell.angle_gamma   90.00
#
_symmetry.space_group_name_H-M   'P 1'
#
loop_
_entity.id
_entity.type
_entity.pdbx_description
1 polymer ?
#
loop_
_entity_poly.entity_id
_entity_poly.type
_entity_poly.pdbx_seq_one_letter_code
_entity_poly.pdbx_strand_id
1 'polypeptide(L)'
;GIDPVDLRLQNAAKEGTQTVYGPKLKAVGLVECLEAAKNSPHYKTELKEGEGRGIASGFWFNIGGQSSVTINMNPDGTGTIVEGSPDIGGSRASMQMMASEELGIPLNDLKPIIGDTESIPYNQSTGGSRTTFATGMAVIEAAQDVVQQLKERAASLWNVTPDQVEWRDGSAINTAGEGQMTCAEICAKCEKTGGQISGTGNVNARGAGPSFAVHVCDTKVDMETGKVDVIRYTAIQDAGKAIHPSYVEGQFQGGAAQGIGWALNEEYVYNDDGVMENAGFLDYRIPLASDLPMIDTIIVEVPNDFHPYGVRGVGESGIIPPLAAVGYSVGDAIGANVSELPCSPPRVLKLIQEKG
;
A
#
# COMPACT_ATOMS: atom_id res chain seq x y z
N GLY A 1 -25.32 3.97 -23.52
CA GLY A 1 -24.90 2.77 -24.18
C GLY A 1 -23.40 2.66 -24.42
N ILE A 2 -22.54 3.29 -23.55
CA ILE A 2 -21.08 3.11 -23.56
C ILE A 2 -20.73 2.18 -22.39
N ASP A 3 -19.84 1.21 -22.65
CA ASP A 3 -19.30 0.35 -21.59
C ASP A 3 -18.66 1.20 -20.49
N PRO A 4 -18.93 0.91 -19.20
CA PRO A 4 -18.45 1.72 -18.08
C PRO A 4 -16.91 1.83 -18.01
N VAL A 5 -16.18 0.79 -18.41
CA VAL A 5 -14.71 0.82 -18.45
C VAL A 5 -14.24 1.67 -19.63
N ASP A 6 -14.86 1.53 -20.81
CA ASP A 6 -14.51 2.30 -21.98
C ASP A 6 -14.74 3.82 -21.78
N LEU A 7 -15.84 4.18 -21.11
CA LEU A 7 -16.08 5.56 -20.73
C LEU A 7 -14.98 6.12 -19.83
N ARG A 8 -14.52 5.31 -18.86
CA ARG A 8 -13.42 5.70 -17.97
C ARG A 8 -12.08 5.79 -18.71
N LEU A 9 -11.79 4.86 -19.61
CA LEU A 9 -10.58 4.89 -20.44
C LEU A 9 -10.50 6.15 -21.32
N GLN A 10 -11.63 6.58 -21.89
CA GLN A 10 -11.70 7.81 -22.69
C GLN A 10 -11.36 9.05 -21.87
N ASN A 11 -11.64 9.06 -20.56
CA ASN A 11 -11.47 10.19 -19.67
C ASN A 11 -10.33 9.98 -18.65
N ALA A 12 -9.57 8.89 -18.76
CA ALA A 12 -8.57 8.55 -17.78
C ALA A 12 -7.45 9.59 -17.67
N ALA A 13 -7.13 9.94 -16.44
CA ALA A 13 -5.92 10.69 -16.12
C ALA A 13 -4.69 9.84 -16.43
N LYS A 14 -3.68 10.47 -17.01
CA LYS A 14 -2.40 9.85 -17.41
C LYS A 14 -1.26 10.83 -17.20
N GLU A 15 -0.05 10.38 -17.44
CA GLU A 15 1.11 11.26 -17.37
C GLU A 15 0.89 12.58 -18.16
N GLY A 16 1.27 13.68 -17.55
CA GLY A 16 1.08 15.03 -18.12
C GLY A 16 -0.30 15.63 -17.91
N THR A 17 -1.29 14.88 -17.40
CA THR A 17 -2.62 15.43 -17.09
C THR A 17 -2.51 16.52 -16.03
N GLN A 18 -3.09 17.70 -16.33
CA GLN A 18 -3.20 18.82 -15.39
C GLN A 18 -4.31 18.51 -14.38
N THR A 19 -3.95 18.43 -13.09
CA THR A 19 -4.95 18.24 -12.04
C THR A 19 -5.66 19.56 -11.70
N VAL A 20 -6.88 19.45 -11.17
CA VAL A 20 -7.66 20.63 -10.73
C VAL A 20 -7.06 21.29 -9.49
N TYR A 21 -6.25 20.58 -8.72
CA TYR A 21 -5.59 21.09 -7.50
C TYR A 21 -4.14 21.58 -7.74
N GLY A 22 -3.69 21.65 -8.99
CA GLY A 22 -2.47 22.37 -9.39
C GLY A 22 -1.39 21.53 -10.08
N PRO A 23 -0.83 20.43 -9.54
CA PRO A 23 0.29 19.75 -10.17
C PRO A 23 -0.11 18.99 -11.44
N LYS A 24 0.85 18.81 -12.35
CA LYS A 24 0.74 17.83 -13.44
C LYS A 24 1.12 16.46 -12.94
N LEU A 25 0.34 15.46 -13.31
CA LEU A 25 0.65 14.08 -12.99
C LEU A 25 1.94 13.62 -13.68
N LYS A 26 2.77 12.92 -12.94
CA LYS A 26 3.82 12.06 -13.47
C LYS A 26 3.22 10.71 -13.90
N ALA A 27 4.05 9.69 -14.17
CA ALA A 27 3.55 8.37 -14.45
C ALA A 27 2.53 7.91 -13.39
N VAL A 28 1.37 7.43 -13.79
CA VAL A 28 0.27 6.93 -12.94
C VAL A 28 -0.46 5.79 -13.62
N GLY A 29 -0.91 4.80 -12.86
CA GLY A 29 -1.44 3.53 -13.35
C GLY A 29 -2.96 3.46 -13.49
N LEU A 30 -3.68 4.56 -13.72
CA LEU A 30 -5.14 4.49 -13.88
C LEU A 30 -5.57 3.74 -15.14
N VAL A 31 -4.88 3.97 -16.26
CA VAL A 31 -5.18 3.28 -17.53
C VAL A 31 -4.92 1.80 -17.38
N GLU A 32 -3.78 1.43 -16.83
CA GLU A 32 -3.37 0.05 -16.59
C GLU A 32 -4.34 -0.68 -15.64
N CYS A 33 -4.82 0.00 -14.59
CA CYS A 33 -5.84 -0.55 -13.70
C CYS A 33 -7.18 -0.77 -14.42
N LEU A 34 -7.62 0.14 -15.28
CA LEU A 34 -8.83 0.01 -16.08
C LEU A 34 -8.72 -1.12 -17.11
N GLU A 35 -7.58 -1.24 -17.78
CA GLU A 35 -7.32 -2.33 -18.73
C GLU A 35 -7.25 -3.69 -18.01
N ALA A 36 -6.62 -3.75 -16.83
CA ALA A 36 -6.62 -4.94 -16.00
C ALA A 36 -8.05 -5.34 -15.57
N ALA A 37 -8.89 -4.38 -15.19
CA ALA A 37 -10.30 -4.62 -14.88
C ALA A 37 -11.04 -5.20 -16.10
N LYS A 38 -10.94 -4.56 -17.26
CA LYS A 38 -11.59 -4.98 -18.51
C LYS A 38 -11.17 -6.38 -18.94
N ASN A 39 -9.90 -6.73 -18.71
CA ASN A 39 -9.34 -8.02 -19.09
C ASN A 39 -9.52 -9.10 -18.03
N SER A 40 -9.97 -8.76 -16.83
CA SER A 40 -10.16 -9.72 -15.74
C SER A 40 -11.21 -10.78 -16.08
N PRO A 41 -11.05 -12.02 -15.59
CA PRO A 41 -12.11 -13.04 -15.69
C PRO A 41 -13.42 -12.60 -15.03
N HIS A 42 -13.33 -11.77 -13.99
CA HIS A 42 -14.50 -11.22 -13.30
C HIS A 42 -15.34 -10.37 -14.24
N TYR A 43 -14.75 -9.36 -14.87
CA TYR A 43 -15.50 -8.44 -15.74
C TYR A 43 -16.09 -9.11 -16.97
N LYS A 44 -15.49 -10.21 -17.44
CA LYS A 44 -15.96 -11.00 -18.60
C LYS A 44 -17.03 -12.04 -18.26
N THR A 45 -17.30 -12.30 -16.98
CA THR A 45 -18.31 -13.27 -16.57
C THR A 45 -19.71 -12.71 -16.83
N GLU A 46 -20.60 -13.51 -17.40
CA GLU A 46 -22.01 -13.15 -17.58
C GLU A 46 -22.74 -13.14 -16.24
N LEU A 47 -23.64 -12.18 -16.07
CA LEU A 47 -24.49 -12.06 -14.89
C LEU A 47 -25.75 -12.92 -15.07
N LYS A 48 -26.28 -13.41 -13.96
CA LYS A 48 -27.53 -14.14 -13.90
C LYS A 48 -28.68 -13.21 -13.48
N GLU A 49 -29.89 -13.69 -13.57
CA GLU A 49 -31.06 -12.96 -13.08
C GLU A 49 -30.94 -12.60 -11.59
N GLY A 50 -31.24 -11.36 -11.26
CA GLY A 50 -31.10 -10.81 -9.91
C GLY A 50 -29.64 -10.44 -9.52
N GLU A 51 -28.68 -10.64 -10.41
CA GLU A 51 -27.30 -10.19 -10.23
C GLU A 51 -27.08 -8.84 -10.95
N GLY A 52 -26.20 -8.04 -10.40
CA GLY A 52 -25.79 -6.76 -11.01
C GLY A 52 -24.30 -6.55 -10.86
N ARG A 53 -23.72 -5.76 -11.76
CA ARG A 53 -22.30 -5.41 -11.78
C ARG A 53 -22.08 -3.92 -11.62
N GLY A 54 -21.21 -3.55 -10.68
CA GLY A 54 -20.73 -2.19 -10.52
C GLY A 54 -19.22 -2.11 -10.72
N ILE A 55 -18.78 -1.00 -11.31
CA ILE A 55 -17.38 -0.64 -11.42
C ILE A 55 -17.17 0.78 -10.95
N ALA A 56 -16.10 1.00 -10.18
CA ALA A 56 -15.70 2.32 -9.74
C ALA A 56 -14.19 2.50 -9.79
N SER A 57 -13.76 3.74 -10.03
CA SER A 57 -12.36 4.15 -9.94
C SER A 57 -12.17 5.05 -8.74
N GLY A 58 -11.07 4.90 -8.04
CA GLY A 58 -10.68 5.72 -6.90
C GLY A 58 -9.28 6.27 -7.07
N PHE A 59 -9.01 7.31 -6.30
CA PHE A 59 -7.74 8.01 -6.30
C PHE A 59 -7.41 8.46 -4.88
N TRP A 60 -6.16 8.25 -4.47
CA TRP A 60 -5.63 8.79 -3.23
C TRP A 60 -4.33 9.53 -3.51
N PHE A 61 -4.21 10.74 -2.99
CA PHE A 61 -3.10 11.64 -3.35
C PHE A 61 -1.74 11.24 -2.76
N ASN A 62 -1.70 10.35 -1.76
CA ASN A 62 -0.53 9.96 -0.98
C ASN A 62 0.28 11.15 -0.45
N ILE A 63 0.96 10.99 0.65
CA ILE A 63 1.89 11.99 1.18
C ILE A 63 3.25 11.36 1.47
N GLY A 64 4.28 12.20 1.54
CA GLY A 64 5.61 11.85 1.99
C GLY A 64 5.85 12.30 3.43
N GLY A 65 6.78 13.23 3.64
CA GLY A 65 7.09 13.84 4.92
C GLY A 65 8.29 13.20 5.62
N GLN A 66 8.48 13.57 6.87
CA GLN A 66 9.69 13.24 7.63
C GLN A 66 9.69 11.80 8.13
N SER A 67 10.81 11.11 7.94
CA SER A 67 11.11 9.80 8.52
C SER A 67 12.57 9.69 8.88
N SER A 68 12.85 8.99 9.98
CA SER A 68 14.19 8.72 10.46
C SER A 68 14.33 7.23 10.76
N VAL A 69 15.47 6.66 10.38
CA VAL A 69 15.81 5.24 10.59
C VAL A 69 17.26 5.15 11.02
N THR A 70 17.57 4.21 11.90
CA THR A 70 18.94 3.84 12.25
C THR A 70 19.12 2.34 12.02
N ILE A 71 20.23 1.95 11.39
CA ILE A 71 20.63 0.55 11.23
C ILE A 71 21.92 0.33 12.00
N ASN A 72 21.87 -0.53 13.02
CA ASN A 72 23.01 -0.88 13.86
C ASN A 72 23.51 -2.28 13.51
N MET A 73 24.79 -2.40 13.13
CA MET A 73 25.41 -3.68 12.81
C MET A 73 26.06 -4.32 14.02
N ASN A 74 25.87 -5.63 14.19
CA ASN A 74 26.50 -6.43 15.23
C ASN A 74 27.84 -7.02 14.73
N PRO A 75 28.73 -7.44 15.64
CA PRO A 75 30.03 -8.05 15.26
C PRO A 75 29.91 -9.32 14.42
N ASP A 76 28.79 -10.01 14.45
CA ASP A 76 28.52 -11.22 13.66
C ASP A 76 27.96 -10.90 12.24
N GLY A 77 27.80 -9.61 11.91
CA GLY A 77 27.27 -9.16 10.63
C GLY A 77 25.74 -9.09 10.58
N THR A 78 25.04 -9.45 11.66
CA THR A 78 23.60 -9.20 11.76
C THR A 78 23.33 -7.71 12.03
N GLY A 79 22.11 -7.25 11.75
CA GLY A 79 21.73 -5.85 11.94
C GLY A 79 20.36 -5.66 12.59
N THR A 80 20.21 -4.51 13.28
CA THR A 80 18.93 -4.07 13.82
C THR A 80 18.52 -2.78 13.13
N ILE A 81 17.33 -2.78 12.51
CA ILE A 81 16.70 -1.61 11.90
C ILE A 81 15.78 -1.01 12.94
N VAL A 82 16.06 0.23 13.39
CA VAL A 82 15.21 0.96 14.35
C VAL A 82 14.49 2.07 13.61
N GLU A 83 13.18 2.02 13.60
CA GLU A 83 12.29 2.98 12.93
C GLU A 83 11.16 3.44 13.84
N GLY A 84 10.52 4.57 13.53
CA GLY A 84 9.43 5.14 14.34
C GLY A 84 8.04 4.97 13.74
N SER A 85 7.90 4.36 12.57
CA SER A 85 6.59 4.12 11.97
C SER A 85 5.94 2.87 12.55
N PRO A 86 4.67 2.94 13.01
CA PRO A 86 3.96 1.74 13.45
C PRO A 86 3.86 0.69 12.34
N ASP A 87 3.86 -0.58 12.71
CA ASP A 87 3.73 -1.70 11.77
C ASP A 87 2.27 -1.88 11.30
N ILE A 88 1.78 -0.92 10.54
CA ILE A 88 0.45 -0.97 9.93
C ILE A 88 0.57 -1.62 8.55
N GLY A 89 -0.21 -2.70 8.33
CA GLY A 89 -0.21 -3.44 7.07
C GLY A 89 1.08 -4.21 6.78
N GLY A 90 1.90 -4.50 7.81
CA GLY A 90 3.15 -5.26 7.66
C GLY A 90 4.31 -4.45 7.07
N SER A 91 4.27 -3.12 7.17
CA SER A 91 5.32 -2.23 6.63
C SER A 91 6.72 -2.55 7.15
N ARG A 92 6.84 -3.04 8.39
CA ARG A 92 8.10 -3.47 9.00
C ARG A 92 8.85 -4.51 8.18
N ALA A 93 8.14 -5.51 7.62
CA ALA A 93 8.74 -6.49 6.73
C ALA A 93 9.25 -5.85 5.42
N SER A 94 8.52 -4.87 4.87
CA SER A 94 8.96 -4.12 3.68
C SER A 94 10.23 -3.32 3.96
N MET A 95 10.37 -2.73 5.15
CA MET A 95 11.60 -2.04 5.57
C MET A 95 12.78 -3.03 5.64
N GLN A 96 12.56 -4.21 6.21
CA GLN A 96 13.56 -5.28 6.28
C GLN A 96 14.01 -5.72 4.89
N MET A 97 13.08 -5.88 3.95
CA MET A 97 13.39 -6.26 2.56
C MET A 97 14.24 -5.20 1.85
N MET A 98 13.88 -3.93 1.98
CA MET A 98 14.67 -2.83 1.38
C MET A 98 16.07 -2.73 1.97
N ALA A 99 16.22 -2.88 3.30
CA ALA A 99 17.54 -2.90 3.94
C ALA A 99 18.38 -4.11 3.49
N SER A 100 17.76 -5.29 3.37
CA SER A 100 18.43 -6.51 2.89
C SER A 100 18.96 -6.33 1.46
N GLU A 101 18.18 -5.73 0.58
CA GLU A 101 18.56 -5.45 -0.81
C GLU A 101 19.75 -4.50 -0.88
N GLU A 102 19.70 -3.36 -0.16
CA GLU A 102 20.77 -2.37 -0.16
C GLU A 102 22.08 -2.89 0.46
N LEU A 103 21.97 -3.65 1.54
CA LEU A 103 23.11 -4.23 2.23
C LEU A 103 23.67 -5.48 1.53
N GLY A 104 22.87 -6.16 0.72
CA GLY A 104 23.24 -7.44 0.09
C GLY A 104 23.40 -8.59 1.08
N ILE A 105 22.75 -8.53 2.27
CA ILE A 105 22.82 -9.58 3.30
C ILE A 105 21.48 -10.29 3.44
N PRO A 106 21.46 -11.53 3.96
CA PRO A 106 20.23 -12.29 4.10
C PRO A 106 19.17 -11.57 4.94
N LEU A 107 17.91 -11.65 4.52
CA LEU A 107 16.77 -11.02 5.20
C LEU A 107 16.72 -11.38 6.69
N ASN A 108 16.97 -12.65 7.03
CA ASN A 108 16.92 -13.14 8.41
C ASN A 108 18.04 -12.59 9.32
N ASP A 109 19.08 -12.01 8.75
CA ASP A 109 20.17 -11.37 9.50
C ASP A 109 19.85 -9.93 9.92
N LEU A 110 18.69 -9.42 9.48
CA LEU A 110 18.18 -8.10 9.82
C LEU A 110 16.94 -8.20 10.71
N LYS A 111 16.90 -7.44 11.80
CA LYS A 111 15.76 -7.40 12.72
C LYS A 111 15.15 -6.00 12.74
N PRO A 112 13.97 -5.79 12.16
CA PRO A 112 13.27 -4.52 12.28
C PRO A 112 12.62 -4.39 13.66
N ILE A 113 12.79 -3.20 14.27
CA ILE A 113 12.22 -2.83 15.57
C ILE A 113 11.55 -1.46 15.42
N ILE A 114 10.33 -1.34 15.91
CA ILE A 114 9.68 -0.05 16.08
C ILE A 114 10.18 0.54 17.41
N GLY A 115 10.89 1.66 17.30
CA GLY A 115 11.40 2.37 18.47
C GLY A 115 10.30 3.18 19.18
N ASP A 116 10.59 3.55 20.40
CA ASP A 116 9.78 4.54 21.12
C ASP A 116 10.19 5.97 20.73
N THR A 117 9.35 6.94 21.09
CA THR A 117 9.56 8.35 20.72
C THR A 117 10.75 9.03 21.43
N GLU A 118 11.33 8.38 22.42
CA GLU A 118 12.51 8.88 23.12
C GLU A 118 13.83 8.35 22.53
N SER A 119 13.76 7.19 21.83
CA SER A 119 14.94 6.50 21.33
C SER A 119 15.21 6.71 19.84
N ILE A 120 14.30 7.37 19.14
CA ILE A 120 14.42 7.64 17.69
C ILE A 120 14.23 9.13 17.40
N PRO A 121 14.85 9.65 16.30
CA PRO A 121 14.53 10.96 15.77
C PRO A 121 13.07 11.06 15.32
N TYR A 122 12.60 12.28 15.04
CA TYR A 122 11.23 12.55 14.64
C TYR A 122 10.79 11.74 13.42
N ASN A 123 9.66 11.07 13.56
CA ASN A 123 8.90 10.46 12.48
C ASN A 123 7.50 11.07 12.43
N GLN A 124 7.08 11.49 11.26
CA GLN A 124 5.72 11.98 11.05
C GLN A 124 4.73 10.84 11.25
N SER A 125 3.57 11.12 11.84
CA SER A 125 2.50 10.14 12.06
C SER A 125 2.10 9.44 10.75
N THR A 126 1.72 8.17 10.85
CA THR A 126 1.18 7.41 9.71
C THR A 126 -0.15 8.01 9.26
N GLY A 127 -0.23 8.41 8.00
CA GLY A 127 -1.39 9.00 7.34
C GLY A 127 -1.03 9.37 5.91
N GLY A 128 -2.00 9.30 4.99
CA GLY A 128 -1.74 9.53 3.57
C GLY A 128 -0.90 8.43 2.91
N SER A 129 -0.96 7.21 3.44
CA SER A 129 -0.30 6.01 2.89
C SER A 129 1.22 6.15 2.72
N ARG A 130 1.88 6.85 3.66
CA ARG A 130 3.26 7.32 3.51
C ARG A 130 4.35 6.33 3.92
N THR A 131 4.03 5.33 4.75
CA THR A 131 5.08 4.59 5.50
C THR A 131 6.07 3.89 4.55
N THR A 132 5.62 3.02 3.65
CA THR A 132 6.54 2.31 2.76
C THR A 132 7.29 3.27 1.83
N PHE A 133 6.68 4.37 1.41
CA PHE A 133 7.33 5.39 0.61
C PHE A 133 8.39 6.17 1.40
N ALA A 134 7.99 6.86 2.47
CA ALA A 134 8.87 7.81 3.17
C ALA A 134 9.83 7.12 4.14
N THR A 135 9.36 6.15 4.94
CA THR A 135 10.24 5.41 5.85
C THR A 135 11.13 4.44 5.07
N GLY A 136 10.62 3.89 3.95
CA GLY A 136 11.44 3.11 3.02
C GLY A 136 12.63 3.89 2.46
N MET A 137 12.43 5.16 2.08
CA MET A 137 13.55 6.02 1.66
C MET A 137 14.58 6.23 2.78
N ALA A 138 14.12 6.43 4.03
CA ALA A 138 15.02 6.56 5.17
C ALA A 138 15.79 5.26 5.47
N VAL A 139 15.16 4.09 5.27
CA VAL A 139 15.84 2.78 5.37
C VAL A 139 16.93 2.64 4.31
N ILE A 140 16.62 3.00 3.07
CA ILE A 140 17.59 2.95 1.95
C ILE A 140 18.79 3.86 2.27
N GLU A 141 18.56 5.10 2.71
CA GLU A 141 19.62 6.04 3.09
C GLU A 141 20.46 5.50 4.25
N ALA A 142 19.83 4.95 5.30
CA ALA A 142 20.53 4.35 6.42
C ALA A 142 21.38 3.13 6.00
N ALA A 143 20.86 2.28 5.12
CA ALA A 143 21.60 1.13 4.61
C ALA A 143 22.78 1.55 3.74
N GLN A 144 22.63 2.59 2.92
CA GLN A 144 23.71 3.16 2.12
C GLN A 144 24.80 3.78 3.00
N ASP A 145 24.44 4.42 4.11
CA ASP A 145 25.41 4.91 5.11
C ASP A 145 26.16 3.75 5.76
N VAL A 146 25.47 2.64 6.12
CA VAL A 146 26.16 1.41 6.60
C VAL A 146 27.13 0.88 5.55
N VAL A 147 26.73 0.77 4.29
CA VAL A 147 27.59 0.31 3.20
C VAL A 147 28.84 1.20 3.07
N GLN A 148 28.64 2.51 3.13
CA GLN A 148 29.79 3.45 3.07
C GLN A 148 30.77 3.23 4.23
N GLN A 149 30.27 3.07 5.45
CA GLN A 149 31.11 2.78 6.61
C GLN A 149 31.82 1.42 6.47
N LEU A 150 31.13 0.37 5.98
CA LEU A 150 31.74 -0.93 5.72
C LEU A 150 32.87 -0.84 4.69
N LYS A 151 32.71 -0.06 3.62
CA LYS A 151 33.76 0.21 2.62
C LYS A 151 34.98 0.91 3.26
N GLU A 152 34.75 1.89 4.12
CA GLU A 152 35.79 2.60 4.84
C GLU A 152 36.60 1.69 5.78
N ARG A 153 35.89 0.77 6.49
CA ARG A 153 36.53 -0.23 7.35
C ARG A 153 37.39 -1.22 6.53
N ALA A 154 36.82 -1.73 5.42
CA ALA A 154 37.55 -2.62 4.52
C ALA A 154 38.77 -1.93 3.91
N ALA A 155 38.67 -0.69 3.47
CA ALA A 155 39.76 0.13 2.95
C ALA A 155 40.89 0.28 3.97
N SER A 156 40.54 0.58 5.23
CA SER A 156 41.52 0.65 6.32
C SER A 156 42.24 -0.67 6.56
N LEU A 157 41.54 -1.80 6.49
CA LEU A 157 42.11 -3.14 6.67
C LEU A 157 43.08 -3.53 5.53
N TRP A 158 42.80 -3.06 4.31
CA TRP A 158 43.65 -3.32 3.12
C TRP A 158 44.71 -2.23 2.85
N ASN A 159 44.68 -1.15 3.65
CA ASN A 159 45.55 0.01 3.46
C ASN A 159 45.39 0.62 2.04
N VAL A 160 44.15 0.79 1.63
CA VAL A 160 43.74 1.43 0.37
C VAL A 160 42.78 2.58 0.66
N THR A 161 42.34 3.33 -0.35
CA THR A 161 41.35 4.38 -0.20
C THR A 161 39.91 3.81 -0.39
N PRO A 162 38.85 4.41 0.21
CA PRO A 162 37.49 3.90 0.10
C PRO A 162 36.95 3.83 -1.33
N ASP A 163 37.40 4.66 -2.25
CA ASP A 163 37.04 4.63 -3.68
C ASP A 163 37.67 3.41 -4.42
N GLN A 164 38.64 2.75 -3.82
CA GLN A 164 39.19 1.48 -4.28
C GLN A 164 38.48 0.25 -3.69
N VAL A 165 37.37 0.45 -3.02
CA VAL A 165 36.51 -0.62 -2.48
C VAL A 165 35.15 -0.56 -3.12
N GLU A 166 34.77 -1.62 -3.82
CA GLU A 166 33.40 -1.83 -4.31
C GLU A 166 32.60 -2.64 -3.28
N TRP A 167 31.32 -2.34 -3.14
CA TRP A 167 30.37 -3.15 -2.36
C TRP A 167 29.49 -3.93 -3.30
N ARG A 168 29.46 -5.24 -3.18
CA ARG A 168 28.63 -6.12 -4.01
C ARG A 168 28.24 -7.37 -3.24
N ASP A 169 26.96 -7.73 -3.29
CA ASP A 169 26.40 -8.96 -2.71
C ASP A 169 26.85 -9.19 -1.25
N GLY A 170 26.74 -8.16 -0.40
CA GLY A 170 27.09 -8.20 1.01
C GLY A 170 28.59 -8.32 1.32
N SER A 171 29.42 -7.97 0.34
CA SER A 171 30.88 -8.05 0.47
C SER A 171 31.59 -6.81 -0.07
N ALA A 172 32.65 -6.41 0.62
CA ALA A 172 33.63 -5.47 0.10
C ALA A 172 34.63 -6.18 -0.81
N ILE A 173 34.96 -5.58 -1.96
CA ILE A 173 35.88 -6.07 -2.97
C ILE A 173 36.96 -5.02 -3.17
N ASN A 174 38.23 -5.41 -3.01
CA ASN A 174 39.39 -4.53 -3.29
C ASN A 174 39.62 -4.42 -4.80
N THR A 175 39.38 -3.25 -5.38
CA THR A 175 39.57 -3.01 -6.82
C THR A 175 41.00 -2.62 -7.19
N ALA A 176 41.85 -2.31 -6.21
CA ALA A 176 43.27 -1.97 -6.41
C ALA A 176 44.19 -3.18 -6.27
N GLY A 177 43.69 -4.34 -5.86
CA GLY A 177 44.46 -5.55 -5.63
C GLY A 177 43.55 -6.76 -5.37
N GLU A 178 44.13 -7.80 -4.79
CA GLU A 178 43.36 -8.95 -4.36
C GLU A 178 42.74 -8.69 -2.98
N GLY A 179 41.50 -9.14 -2.76
CA GLY A 179 40.85 -9.13 -1.45
C GLY A 179 39.33 -9.01 -1.56
N GLN A 180 38.66 -9.82 -0.76
CA GLN A 180 37.23 -9.76 -0.54
C GLN A 180 36.97 -10.02 0.95
N MET A 181 36.04 -9.28 1.53
CA MET A 181 35.56 -9.51 2.90
C MET A 181 34.04 -9.36 2.93
N THR A 182 33.36 -10.30 3.56
CA THR A 182 31.94 -10.24 3.83
C THR A 182 31.59 -9.18 4.88
N CYS A 183 30.34 -8.76 4.95
CA CYS A 183 29.83 -7.88 6.00
C CYS A 183 30.24 -8.39 7.40
N ALA A 184 30.02 -9.66 7.69
CA ALA A 184 30.37 -10.28 8.97
C ALA A 184 31.87 -10.22 9.29
N GLU A 185 32.74 -10.49 8.31
CA GLU A 185 34.19 -10.42 8.50
C GLU A 185 34.69 -9.00 8.78
N ILE A 186 34.04 -7.98 8.21
CA ILE A 186 34.36 -6.56 8.47
C ILE A 186 33.84 -6.17 9.85
N CYS A 187 32.59 -6.50 10.18
CA CYS A 187 31.95 -6.20 11.47
C CYS A 187 32.74 -6.82 12.65
N ALA A 188 33.22 -8.05 12.50
CA ALA A 188 34.06 -8.73 13.51
C ALA A 188 35.40 -8.00 13.80
N LYS A 189 35.83 -7.09 12.91
CA LYS A 189 37.07 -6.33 13.05
C LYS A 189 36.85 -4.86 13.43
N CYS A 190 35.60 -4.47 13.72
CA CYS A 190 35.24 -3.08 13.99
C CYS A 190 36.01 -2.44 15.16
N GLU A 191 36.33 -3.19 16.22
CA GLU A 191 37.13 -2.69 17.36
C GLU A 191 38.48 -2.11 16.93
N LYS A 192 39.06 -2.65 15.85
CA LYS A 192 40.40 -2.24 15.34
C LYS A 192 40.30 -1.17 14.28
N THR A 193 39.14 -0.87 13.76
CA THR A 193 38.93 -0.01 12.58
C THR A 193 38.07 1.21 12.84
N GLY A 194 37.66 1.47 14.10
CA GLY A 194 36.94 2.68 14.48
C GLY A 194 35.62 2.45 15.21
N GLY A 195 35.39 1.25 15.73
CA GLY A 195 34.21 0.93 16.53
C GLY A 195 33.00 0.45 15.71
N GLN A 196 31.89 0.29 16.40
CA GLN A 196 30.64 -0.23 15.82
C GLN A 196 30.15 0.59 14.64
N ILE A 197 29.54 -0.08 13.66
CA ILE A 197 28.92 0.54 12.49
C ILE A 197 27.45 0.81 12.80
N SER A 198 27.05 2.05 12.56
CA SER A 198 25.65 2.48 12.71
C SER A 198 25.35 3.50 11.62
N GLY A 199 24.46 3.14 10.69
CA GLY A 199 24.02 4.02 9.64
C GLY A 199 22.70 4.72 9.99
N THR A 200 22.55 5.94 9.50
CA THR A 200 21.36 6.77 9.75
C THR A 200 20.78 7.31 8.45
N GLY A 201 19.46 7.28 8.34
CA GLY A 201 18.71 7.92 7.26
C GLY A 201 17.70 8.90 7.82
N ASN A 202 17.70 10.13 7.32
CA ASN A 202 16.81 11.22 7.74
C ASN A 202 16.27 11.94 6.53
N VAL A 203 15.06 11.62 6.16
CA VAL A 203 14.43 12.14 4.95
C VAL A 203 13.25 13.06 5.25
N ASN A 204 13.02 14.00 4.35
CA ASN A 204 11.74 14.69 4.21
C ASN A 204 11.23 14.40 2.81
N ALA A 205 10.63 13.22 2.67
CA ALA A 205 10.24 12.66 1.39
C ALA A 205 9.16 13.50 0.71
N ARG A 206 9.32 13.74 -0.59
CA ARG A 206 8.37 14.45 -1.46
C ARG A 206 8.09 13.63 -2.70
N GLY A 207 7.01 13.94 -3.41
CA GLY A 207 6.69 13.27 -4.67
C GLY A 207 6.08 11.88 -4.50
N ALA A 208 5.38 11.62 -3.38
CA ALA A 208 4.73 10.32 -3.15
C ALA A 208 3.81 9.92 -4.32
N GLY A 209 3.21 10.90 -4.98
CA GLY A 209 2.36 10.70 -6.15
C GLY A 209 1.06 9.97 -5.82
N PRO A 210 0.00 10.18 -6.62
CA PRO A 210 -1.26 9.49 -6.36
C PRO A 210 -1.18 8.01 -6.69
N SER A 211 -1.97 7.21 -5.96
CA SER A 211 -2.30 5.84 -6.30
C SER A 211 -3.73 5.79 -6.82
N PHE A 212 -3.95 5.03 -7.89
CA PHE A 212 -5.26 4.80 -8.47
C PHE A 212 -5.71 3.36 -8.22
N ALA A 213 -7.01 3.20 -8.01
CA ALA A 213 -7.65 1.91 -7.83
C ALA A 213 -8.88 1.80 -8.74
N VAL A 214 -9.18 0.59 -9.19
CA VAL A 214 -10.38 0.24 -9.96
C VAL A 214 -10.94 -1.04 -9.38
N HIS A 215 -12.19 -1.00 -8.90
CA HIS A 215 -12.82 -2.17 -8.31
C HIS A 215 -14.02 -2.61 -9.14
N VAL A 216 -14.21 -3.91 -9.22
CA VAL A 216 -15.35 -4.56 -9.85
C VAL A 216 -16.09 -5.34 -8.77
N CYS A 217 -17.40 -5.13 -8.68
CA CYS A 217 -18.27 -5.76 -7.69
C CYS A 217 -19.48 -6.38 -8.40
N ASP A 218 -19.77 -7.63 -8.09
CA ASP A 218 -21.03 -8.29 -8.44
C ASP A 218 -21.83 -8.54 -7.16
N THR A 219 -23.10 -8.12 -7.18
CA THR A 219 -24.05 -8.37 -6.11
C THR A 219 -25.24 -9.19 -6.60
N LYS A 220 -25.86 -9.89 -5.66
CA LYS A 220 -27.18 -10.49 -5.83
C LYS A 220 -28.15 -9.86 -4.84
N VAL A 221 -29.29 -9.41 -5.35
CA VAL A 221 -30.34 -8.78 -4.53
C VAL A 221 -31.55 -9.69 -4.41
N ASP A 222 -31.99 -9.91 -3.19
CA ASP A 222 -33.26 -10.54 -2.90
C ASP A 222 -34.38 -9.48 -3.07
N MET A 223 -35.20 -9.66 -4.10
CA MET A 223 -36.24 -8.69 -4.48
C MET A 223 -37.42 -8.65 -3.50
N GLU A 224 -37.58 -9.66 -2.64
CA GLU A 224 -38.67 -9.71 -1.64
C GLU A 224 -38.25 -9.00 -0.33
N THR A 225 -36.96 -9.05 0.03
CA THR A 225 -36.46 -8.54 1.31
C THR A 225 -35.54 -7.32 1.18
N GLY A 226 -35.02 -7.06 0.00
CA GLY A 226 -34.02 -6.04 -0.24
C GLY A 226 -32.61 -6.43 0.27
N LYS A 227 -32.40 -7.68 0.69
CA LYS A 227 -31.09 -8.16 1.13
C LYS A 227 -30.10 -8.16 -0.05
N VAL A 228 -28.88 -7.67 0.21
CA VAL A 228 -27.79 -7.64 -0.77
C VAL A 228 -26.70 -8.60 -0.32
N ASP A 229 -26.30 -9.51 -1.20
CA ASP A 229 -25.12 -10.36 -1.04
C ASP A 229 -24.06 -9.97 -2.09
N VAL A 230 -22.85 -9.65 -1.64
CA VAL A 230 -21.70 -9.49 -2.54
C VAL A 230 -21.21 -10.86 -2.94
N ILE A 231 -21.39 -11.23 -4.21
CA ILE A 231 -21.11 -12.59 -4.70
C ILE A 231 -19.73 -12.73 -5.34
N ARG A 232 -19.15 -11.62 -5.81
CA ARG A 232 -17.80 -11.56 -6.33
C ARG A 232 -17.24 -10.15 -6.21
N TYR A 233 -15.94 -10.05 -5.92
CA TYR A 233 -15.25 -8.77 -5.80
C TYR A 233 -13.82 -8.86 -6.31
N THR A 234 -13.38 -7.87 -7.10
CA THR A 234 -11.99 -7.75 -7.56
C THR A 234 -11.48 -6.33 -7.28
N ALA A 235 -10.40 -6.23 -6.51
CA ALA A 235 -9.71 -5.00 -6.20
C ALA A 235 -8.42 -4.89 -7.04
N ILE A 236 -8.31 -3.86 -7.85
CA ILE A 236 -7.18 -3.59 -8.73
C ILE A 236 -6.59 -2.24 -8.34
N GLN A 237 -5.27 -2.17 -8.12
CA GLN A 237 -4.65 -0.93 -7.69
C GLN A 237 -3.20 -0.81 -8.17
N ASP A 238 -2.78 0.42 -8.50
CA ASP A 238 -1.40 0.79 -8.79
C ASP A 238 -0.62 0.93 -7.47
N ALA A 239 0.36 0.07 -7.28
CA ALA A 239 1.28 0.04 -6.14
C ALA A 239 2.63 0.70 -6.43
N GLY A 240 2.85 1.21 -7.64
CA GLY A 240 4.19 1.57 -8.10
C GLY A 240 5.05 0.32 -8.22
N LYS A 241 5.80 0.02 -7.16
CA LYS A 241 6.48 -1.26 -6.95
C LYS A 241 6.01 -1.90 -5.66
N ALA A 242 5.47 -3.09 -5.74
CA ALA A 242 5.08 -3.88 -4.57
C ALA A 242 6.32 -4.51 -3.93
N ILE A 243 6.81 -3.92 -2.82
CA ILE A 243 7.96 -4.48 -2.09
C ILE A 243 7.62 -5.83 -1.47
N HIS A 244 6.45 -5.94 -0.87
CA HIS A 244 5.93 -7.19 -0.30
C HIS A 244 4.55 -7.50 -0.90
N PRO A 245 4.46 -8.22 -2.04
CA PRO A 245 3.21 -8.41 -2.78
C PRO A 245 2.05 -8.92 -1.92
N SER A 246 2.25 -9.95 -1.10
CA SER A 246 1.17 -10.50 -0.26
C SER A 246 0.59 -9.50 0.75
N TYR A 247 1.41 -8.59 1.28
CA TYR A 247 0.92 -7.54 2.18
C TYR A 247 0.22 -6.42 1.42
N VAL A 248 0.66 -6.13 0.19
CA VAL A 248 -0.05 -5.21 -0.72
C VAL A 248 -1.45 -5.77 -1.05
N GLU A 249 -1.57 -7.05 -1.38
CA GLU A 249 -2.84 -7.74 -1.59
C GLU A 249 -3.74 -7.66 -0.35
N GLY A 250 -3.17 -7.90 0.84
CA GLY A 250 -3.89 -7.75 2.11
C GLY A 250 -4.42 -6.34 2.35
N GLN A 251 -3.70 -5.30 1.93
CA GLN A 251 -4.19 -3.91 1.99
C GLN A 251 -5.35 -3.67 1.02
N PHE A 252 -5.31 -4.21 -0.19
CA PHE A 252 -6.42 -4.12 -1.15
C PHE A 252 -7.67 -4.81 -0.62
N GLN A 253 -7.52 -6.02 -0.08
CA GLN A 253 -8.60 -6.79 0.52
C GLN A 253 -9.20 -6.06 1.73
N GLY A 254 -8.35 -5.55 2.63
CA GLY A 254 -8.80 -4.82 3.81
C GLY A 254 -9.53 -3.52 3.47
N GLY A 255 -9.02 -2.74 2.52
CA GLY A 255 -9.68 -1.53 2.03
C GLY A 255 -11.03 -1.83 1.37
N ALA A 256 -11.08 -2.87 0.53
CA ALA A 256 -12.33 -3.32 -0.09
C ALA A 256 -13.35 -3.78 0.97
N ALA A 257 -12.96 -4.59 1.94
CA ALA A 257 -13.83 -5.07 3.01
C ALA A 257 -14.44 -3.93 3.82
N GLN A 258 -13.61 -2.94 4.20
CA GLN A 258 -14.08 -1.74 4.91
C GLN A 258 -15.09 -0.95 4.07
N GLY A 259 -14.80 -0.70 2.81
CA GLY A 259 -15.68 0.06 1.94
C GLY A 259 -16.99 -0.68 1.59
N ILE A 260 -16.98 -2.01 1.49
CA ILE A 260 -18.19 -2.83 1.36
C ILE A 260 -19.06 -2.68 2.61
N GLY A 261 -18.45 -2.69 3.81
CA GLY A 261 -19.17 -2.45 5.06
C GLY A 261 -19.89 -1.10 5.06
N TRP A 262 -19.22 -0.04 4.66
CA TRP A 262 -19.81 1.30 4.54
C TRP A 262 -20.92 1.35 3.47
N ALA A 263 -20.79 0.58 2.41
CA ALA A 263 -21.80 0.55 1.36
C ALA A 263 -23.07 -0.20 1.75
N LEU A 264 -22.99 -1.17 2.66
CA LEU A 264 -24.12 -2.08 2.97
C LEU A 264 -24.69 -1.96 4.38
N ASN A 265 -23.82 -1.75 5.40
CA ASN A 265 -24.20 -2.00 6.80
C ASN A 265 -23.87 -0.88 7.77
N GLU A 266 -22.75 -0.17 7.55
CA GLU A 266 -22.18 0.74 8.54
C GLU A 266 -22.83 2.12 8.42
N GLU A 267 -23.44 2.58 9.52
CA GLU A 267 -24.08 3.87 9.62
C GLU A 267 -24.04 4.35 11.07
N TYR A 268 -23.82 5.63 11.29
CA TYR A 268 -24.03 6.26 12.58
C TYR A 268 -25.48 6.70 12.73
N VAL A 269 -26.17 6.12 13.71
CA VAL A 269 -27.57 6.43 14.00
C VAL A 269 -27.63 7.35 15.22
N TYR A 270 -28.12 8.57 15.01
CA TYR A 270 -28.29 9.56 16.08
C TYR A 270 -29.79 9.78 16.33
N ASN A 271 -30.16 9.91 17.61
CA ASN A 271 -31.50 10.37 17.99
C ASN A 271 -31.62 11.90 17.90
N ASP A 272 -32.82 12.42 18.20
CA ASP A 272 -33.10 13.86 18.13
C ASP A 272 -32.25 14.70 19.11
N ASP A 273 -31.73 14.10 20.17
CA ASP A 273 -30.85 14.74 21.15
C ASP A 273 -29.35 14.72 20.74
N GLY A 274 -29.04 14.14 19.57
CA GLY A 274 -27.67 14.01 19.04
C GLY A 274 -26.85 12.91 19.73
N VAL A 275 -27.50 11.99 20.42
CA VAL A 275 -26.86 10.83 21.04
C VAL A 275 -26.81 9.68 20.04
N MET A 276 -25.61 9.07 19.87
CA MET A 276 -25.44 7.91 19.00
C MET A 276 -26.08 6.67 19.65
N GLU A 277 -27.04 6.07 18.97
CA GLU A 277 -27.79 4.91 19.46
C GLU A 277 -27.11 3.57 19.19
N ASN A 278 -26.17 3.51 18.23
CA ASN A 278 -25.49 2.28 17.82
C ASN A 278 -23.96 2.34 18.05
N ALA A 279 -23.53 2.86 19.17
CA ALA A 279 -22.12 3.07 19.50
C ALA A 279 -21.36 1.79 19.92
N GLY A 280 -22.02 0.65 20.06
CA GLY A 280 -21.45 -0.61 20.55
C GLY A 280 -21.14 -1.62 19.46
N PHE A 281 -20.28 -2.60 19.76
CA PHE A 281 -20.01 -3.73 18.85
C PHE A 281 -21.23 -4.61 18.52
N LEU A 282 -22.30 -4.51 19.29
CA LEU A 282 -23.53 -5.24 19.03
C LEU A 282 -24.33 -4.59 17.91
N ASP A 283 -24.33 -3.28 17.83
CA ASP A 283 -25.23 -2.48 17.01
C ASP A 283 -24.56 -1.85 15.81
N TYR A 284 -23.25 -1.50 15.90
CA TYR A 284 -22.47 -1.03 14.75
C TYR A 284 -21.93 -2.22 13.96
N ARG A 285 -22.47 -2.44 12.78
CA ARG A 285 -22.28 -3.67 12.02
C ARG A 285 -21.17 -3.57 10.98
N ILE A 286 -19.94 -3.88 11.40
CA ILE A 286 -18.87 -4.15 10.43
C ILE A 286 -19.07 -5.53 9.78
N PRO A 287 -18.63 -5.76 8.54
CA PRO A 287 -18.72 -7.05 7.88
C PRO A 287 -17.99 -8.15 8.63
N LEU A 288 -18.60 -9.30 8.73
CA LEU A 288 -17.97 -10.54 9.18
C LEU A 288 -17.31 -11.26 7.99
N ALA A 289 -16.40 -12.18 8.27
CA ALA A 289 -15.76 -12.99 7.22
C ALA A 289 -16.76 -13.80 6.38
N SER A 290 -17.93 -14.14 6.95
CA SER A 290 -19.02 -14.82 6.25
C SER A 290 -19.85 -13.92 5.32
N ASP A 291 -19.73 -12.61 5.46
CA ASP A 291 -20.54 -11.63 4.70
C ASP A 291 -19.86 -11.21 3.38
N LEU A 292 -18.60 -11.61 3.22
CA LEU A 292 -17.78 -11.24 2.08
C LEU A 292 -17.33 -12.47 1.28
N PRO A 293 -17.27 -12.37 -0.05
CA PRO A 293 -16.59 -13.36 -0.86
C PRO A 293 -15.06 -13.28 -0.65
N MET A 294 -14.32 -14.25 -1.15
CA MET A 294 -12.89 -14.05 -1.37
C MET A 294 -12.69 -12.87 -2.33
N ILE A 295 -11.92 -11.89 -1.90
CA ILE A 295 -11.63 -10.70 -2.71
C ILE A 295 -10.41 -11.00 -3.57
N ASP A 296 -10.62 -11.08 -4.88
CA ASP A 296 -9.55 -11.20 -5.86
C ASP A 296 -8.75 -9.88 -5.90
N THR A 297 -7.44 -9.96 -6.05
CA THR A 297 -6.56 -8.80 -6.14
C THR A 297 -5.74 -8.80 -7.43
N ILE A 298 -5.53 -7.62 -8.02
CA ILE A 298 -4.62 -7.44 -9.15
C ILE A 298 -3.70 -6.25 -8.83
N ILE A 299 -2.42 -6.54 -8.65
CA ILE A 299 -1.40 -5.52 -8.45
C ILE A 299 -0.99 -4.99 -9.81
N VAL A 300 -1.13 -3.68 -10.00
CA VAL A 300 -0.56 -2.93 -11.13
C VAL A 300 0.69 -2.22 -10.63
N GLU A 301 1.76 -2.30 -11.40
CA GLU A 301 3.04 -1.66 -11.05
C GLU A 301 3.40 -0.62 -12.11
N VAL A 302 3.10 0.66 -11.82
CA VAL A 302 3.61 1.82 -12.58
C VAL A 302 4.56 2.58 -11.67
N PRO A 303 5.89 2.41 -11.83
CA PRO A 303 6.87 2.94 -10.89
C PRO A 303 6.75 4.45 -10.66
N ASN A 304 7.03 4.87 -9.42
CA ASN A 304 7.12 6.28 -9.04
C ASN A 304 8.58 6.75 -9.13
N ASP A 305 8.87 7.68 -10.02
CA ASP A 305 10.22 8.22 -10.25
C ASP A 305 10.86 8.88 -9.04
N PHE A 306 10.08 9.23 -8.02
CA PHE A 306 10.56 9.88 -6.80
C PHE A 306 10.95 8.90 -5.69
N HIS A 307 10.86 7.60 -5.94
CA HIS A 307 11.31 6.57 -4.98
C HIS A 307 12.33 5.66 -5.65
N PRO A 308 13.46 5.31 -5.00
CA PRO A 308 14.50 4.46 -5.59
C PRO A 308 13.98 3.13 -6.16
N TYR A 309 12.99 2.53 -5.52
CA TYR A 309 12.34 1.30 -6.01
C TYR A 309 10.99 1.54 -6.70
N GLY A 310 10.59 2.79 -6.90
CA GLY A 310 9.32 3.09 -7.59
C GLY A 310 8.06 2.90 -6.75
N VAL A 311 8.15 2.87 -5.41
CA VAL A 311 7.03 2.61 -4.49
C VAL A 311 5.96 3.70 -4.54
N ARG A 312 4.68 3.29 -4.41
CA ARG A 312 3.52 4.14 -4.07
C ARG A 312 2.86 3.66 -2.79
N GLY A 313 2.22 4.56 -2.06
CA GLY A 313 1.38 4.18 -0.94
C GLY A 313 0.12 3.45 -1.41
N VAL A 314 -0.30 2.41 -0.69
CA VAL A 314 -1.44 1.56 -1.07
C VAL A 314 -2.49 1.40 0.04
N GLY A 315 -2.25 1.97 1.22
CA GLY A 315 -3.10 1.71 2.39
C GLY A 315 -4.51 2.30 2.29
N GLU A 316 -4.69 3.44 1.62
CA GLU A 316 -5.96 4.17 1.64
C GLU A 316 -6.69 4.16 0.30
N SER A 317 -6.02 3.99 -0.81
CA SER A 317 -6.68 4.00 -2.13
C SER A 317 -7.66 2.83 -2.33
N GLY A 318 -7.46 1.70 -1.66
CA GLY A 318 -8.33 0.53 -1.73
C GLY A 318 -9.73 0.73 -1.13
N ILE A 319 -9.95 1.75 -0.28
CA ILE A 319 -11.29 2.02 0.29
C ILE A 319 -12.12 2.98 -0.56
N ILE A 320 -11.52 3.67 -1.53
CA ILE A 320 -12.21 4.71 -2.30
C ILE A 320 -13.27 4.13 -3.26
N PRO A 321 -12.98 3.11 -4.11
CA PRO A 321 -13.94 2.60 -5.07
C PRO A 321 -15.11 1.80 -4.48
N PRO A 322 -15.01 1.06 -3.36
CA PRO A 322 -16.03 0.10 -2.96
C PRO A 322 -17.43 0.68 -2.79
N LEU A 323 -17.57 1.86 -2.19
CA LEU A 323 -18.88 2.47 -1.95
C LEU A 323 -19.64 2.64 -3.25
N ALA A 324 -19.00 3.18 -4.28
CA ALA A 324 -19.62 3.38 -5.58
C ALA A 324 -19.74 2.06 -6.37
N ALA A 325 -18.76 1.16 -6.28
CA ALA A 325 -18.83 -0.14 -6.97
C ALA A 325 -20.02 -0.97 -6.47
N VAL A 326 -20.20 -1.04 -5.15
CA VAL A 326 -21.34 -1.74 -4.54
C VAL A 326 -22.67 -1.03 -4.88
N GLY A 327 -22.75 0.30 -4.70
CA GLY A 327 -23.97 1.05 -5.01
C GLY A 327 -24.40 0.89 -6.47
N TYR A 328 -23.48 0.94 -7.42
CA TYR A 328 -23.77 0.69 -8.83
C TYR A 328 -24.17 -0.76 -9.11
N SER A 329 -23.52 -1.72 -8.45
CA SER A 329 -23.88 -3.14 -8.59
C SER A 329 -25.31 -3.42 -8.10
N VAL A 330 -25.69 -2.87 -6.96
CA VAL A 330 -27.07 -2.96 -6.44
C VAL A 330 -28.04 -2.27 -7.40
N GLY A 331 -27.71 -1.07 -7.87
CA GLY A 331 -28.53 -0.33 -8.82
C GLY A 331 -28.75 -1.09 -10.14
N ASP A 332 -27.71 -1.76 -10.65
CA ASP A 332 -27.80 -2.61 -11.85
C ASP A 332 -28.68 -3.83 -11.61
N ALA A 333 -28.53 -4.53 -10.46
CA ALA A 333 -29.33 -5.69 -10.10
C ALA A 333 -30.85 -5.39 -9.99
N ILE A 334 -31.23 -4.24 -9.41
CA ILE A 334 -32.63 -3.85 -9.23
C ILE A 334 -33.12 -2.95 -10.37
N GLY A 335 -32.25 -2.49 -11.27
CA GLY A 335 -32.57 -1.57 -12.37
C GLY A 335 -33.03 -0.20 -11.89
N ALA A 336 -32.53 0.31 -10.77
CA ALA A 336 -32.83 1.61 -10.19
C ALA A 336 -31.54 2.37 -9.84
N ASN A 337 -31.63 3.69 -9.69
CA ASN A 337 -30.48 4.49 -9.29
C ASN A 337 -30.34 4.52 -7.77
N VAL A 338 -29.20 4.07 -7.24
CA VAL A 338 -28.87 4.17 -5.82
C VAL A 338 -28.22 5.53 -5.58
N SER A 339 -28.87 6.38 -4.80
CA SER A 339 -28.41 7.73 -4.47
C SER A 339 -28.06 7.92 -2.99
N GLU A 340 -28.31 6.91 -2.17
CA GLU A 340 -28.10 6.95 -0.71
C GLU A 340 -27.46 5.65 -0.22
N LEU A 341 -26.48 5.76 0.68
CA LEU A 341 -25.82 4.64 1.35
C LEU A 341 -26.05 4.73 2.87
N PRO A 342 -25.98 3.60 3.59
CA PRO A 342 -25.75 2.24 3.10
C PRO A 342 -26.94 1.67 2.35
N CYS A 343 -26.69 0.72 1.44
CA CYS A 343 -27.71 -0.10 0.77
C CYS A 343 -28.31 -1.13 1.75
N SER A 344 -28.85 -0.66 2.87
CA SER A 344 -29.47 -1.52 3.85
C SER A 344 -30.76 -2.15 3.28
N PRO A 345 -31.18 -3.34 3.72
CA PRO A 345 -32.36 -4.01 3.19
C PRO A 345 -33.61 -3.14 3.12
N PRO A 346 -33.95 -2.32 4.14
CA PRO A 346 -35.14 -1.43 4.03
C PRO A 346 -35.00 -0.38 2.93
N ARG A 347 -33.79 0.20 2.71
CA ARG A 347 -33.55 1.20 1.66
C ARG A 347 -33.63 0.58 0.27
N VAL A 348 -33.04 -0.60 0.09
CA VAL A 348 -33.08 -1.34 -1.19
C VAL A 348 -34.50 -1.77 -1.51
N LEU A 349 -35.24 -2.32 -0.53
CA LEU A 349 -36.62 -2.71 -0.70
C LEU A 349 -37.51 -1.53 -1.09
N LYS A 350 -37.32 -0.37 -0.48
CA LYS A 350 -38.01 0.87 -0.86
C LYS A 350 -37.77 1.23 -2.32
N LEU A 351 -36.51 1.20 -2.78
CA LEU A 351 -36.17 1.48 -4.19
C LEU A 351 -36.81 0.49 -5.16
N ILE A 352 -36.92 -0.81 -4.79
CA ILE A 352 -37.60 -1.83 -5.57
C ILE A 352 -39.07 -1.50 -5.69
N GLN A 353 -39.74 -1.14 -4.58
CA GLN A 353 -41.18 -0.81 -4.53
C GLN A 353 -41.51 0.49 -5.28
N GLU A 354 -40.65 1.49 -5.25
CA GLU A 354 -40.85 2.76 -5.96
C GLU A 354 -40.70 2.63 -7.48
N LYS A 355 -40.03 1.58 -7.96
CA LYS A 355 -39.86 1.31 -9.40
C LYS A 355 -41.07 0.58 -10.01
N GLY A 356 -41.74 -0.26 -9.25
CA GLY A 356 -42.95 -1.04 -9.69
C GLY A 356 -44.20 -0.23 -9.66
#